data_5f61c15d190203893530250c6339345f
#
_entry.id   5f61c15d190203893530250c6339345f
#
_cell.length_a   1.000
_cell.length_b   1.000
_cell.length_c   1.000
_cell.angle_alpha   90.00
_cell.angle_beta   90.00
_cell.angle_gamma   90.00
#
_symmetry.space_group_name_H-M   'P 1'
#
loop_
_entity.id
_entity.type
_entity.pdbx_description
1 polymer ?
#
loop_
_entity_poly.entity_id
_entity_poly.type
_entity_poly.pdbx_seq_one_letter_code
_entity_poly.pdbx_strand_id
1 'polypeptide(L)'
;WSSDVCSSDLAPSVTGLIGDCLVNEGKVKDGIGYFEKAASQADNEVISPVYLKKAGLAYESLNQPKDAVKAYTTIKEKYFNSLEAADIDKYIARASAK
;
A
#
# COMPACT_ATOMS: atom_id res chain seq x y z
N TRP A 1 -13.25 -22.87 -12.28
CA TRP A 1 -12.67 -21.64 -11.79
C TRP A 1 -12.36 -21.79 -10.32
N SER A 2 -11.13 -21.69 -9.96
CA SER A 2 -10.67 -21.99 -8.62
C SER A 2 -10.48 -20.71 -7.80
N SER A 3 -10.75 -20.80 -6.49
CA SER A 3 -10.47 -19.70 -5.57
C SER A 3 -8.97 -19.40 -5.46
N ASP A 4 -8.13 -20.29 -6.00
CA ASP A 4 -6.70 -20.09 -6.02
C ASP A 4 -6.28 -18.90 -6.88
N VAL A 5 -7.20 -18.35 -7.66
CA VAL A 5 -6.95 -17.14 -8.42
C VAL A 5 -6.48 -16.00 -7.51
N CYS A 6 -6.86 -16.03 -6.26
CA CYS A 6 -6.44 -15.03 -5.28
C CYS A 6 -5.06 -15.34 -4.70
N SER A 7 -4.39 -16.35 -5.20
CA SER A 7 -3.10 -16.79 -4.70
C SER A 7 -1.97 -15.90 -5.21
N SER A 8 -0.75 -16.28 -4.85
CA SER A 8 0.47 -15.56 -5.20
C SER A 8 0.77 -15.54 -6.70
N ASP A 9 -0.01 -16.26 -7.51
CA ASP A 9 0.20 -16.29 -8.96
C ASP A 9 -0.27 -15.04 -9.67
N LEU A 10 -1.07 -14.21 -9.00
CA LEU A 10 -1.54 -12.97 -9.60
C LEU A 10 -0.40 -11.97 -9.71
N ALA A 11 -0.37 -11.23 -10.82
CA ALA A 11 0.57 -10.13 -10.96
C ALA A 11 0.28 -9.07 -9.89
N PRO A 12 1.31 -8.37 -9.39
CA PRO A 12 1.09 -7.32 -8.38
C PRO A 12 0.10 -6.26 -8.84
N SER A 13 0.10 -5.90 -10.13
CA SER A 13 -0.82 -4.90 -10.65
C SER A 13 -2.27 -5.36 -10.54
N VAL A 14 -2.53 -6.65 -10.76
CA VAL A 14 -3.87 -7.21 -10.62
C VAL A 14 -4.29 -7.23 -9.14
N THR A 15 -3.38 -7.66 -8.28
CA THR A 15 -3.63 -7.66 -6.84
C THR A 15 -3.97 -6.26 -6.33
N GLY A 16 -3.19 -5.27 -6.77
CA GLY A 16 -3.43 -3.88 -6.40
C GLY A 16 -4.75 -3.34 -6.94
N LEU A 17 -5.13 -3.76 -8.14
CA LEU A 17 -6.41 -3.34 -8.72
C LEU A 17 -7.59 -3.86 -7.90
N ILE A 18 -7.49 -5.10 -7.41
CA ILE A 18 -8.51 -5.64 -6.51
C ILE A 18 -8.60 -4.77 -5.26
N GLY A 19 -7.46 -4.35 -4.72
CA GLY A 19 -7.43 -3.45 -3.59
C GLY A 19 -8.14 -2.13 -3.87
N ASP A 20 -7.89 -1.54 -5.04
CA ASP A 20 -8.55 -0.30 -5.45
C ASP A 20 -10.07 -0.49 -5.52
N CYS A 21 -10.52 -1.58 -6.10
CA CYS A 21 -11.95 -1.88 -6.19
C CYS A 21 -12.59 -2.00 -4.81
N LEU A 22 -11.92 -2.69 -3.88
CA LEU A 22 -12.43 -2.85 -2.53
C LEU A 22 -12.54 -1.52 -1.79
N VAL A 23 -11.54 -0.67 -1.94
CA VAL A 23 -11.57 0.66 -1.32
C VAL A 23 -12.73 1.48 -1.89
N ASN A 24 -12.95 1.42 -3.20
CA ASN A 24 -14.05 2.13 -3.83
C ASN A 24 -15.42 1.63 -3.37
N GLU A 25 -15.49 0.35 -2.96
CA GLU A 25 -16.73 -0.22 -2.44
C GLU A 25 -16.93 0.05 -0.95
N GLY A 26 -16.00 0.74 -0.32
CA GLY A 26 -16.06 1.00 1.11
C GLY A 26 -15.39 -0.06 1.97
N LYS A 27 -14.82 -1.08 1.35
CA LYS A 27 -14.13 -2.16 2.08
C LYS A 27 -12.65 -1.83 2.20
N VAL A 28 -12.36 -0.74 2.89
CA VAL A 28 -11.01 -0.16 2.93
C VAL A 28 -10.00 -1.11 3.56
N LYS A 29 -10.36 -1.76 4.67
CA LYS A 29 -9.44 -2.69 5.34
C LYS A 29 -9.04 -3.84 4.43
N ASP A 30 -10.01 -4.39 3.70
CA ASP A 30 -9.74 -5.48 2.78
C ASP A 30 -8.84 -4.99 1.64
N GLY A 31 -9.10 -3.79 1.14
CA GLY A 31 -8.28 -3.20 0.09
C GLY A 31 -6.84 -3.01 0.53
N ILE A 32 -6.62 -2.58 1.77
CA ILE A 32 -5.28 -2.41 2.32
C ILE A 32 -4.51 -3.73 2.29
N GLY A 33 -5.16 -4.83 2.68
CA GLY A 33 -4.54 -6.15 2.63
C GLY A 33 -4.04 -6.49 1.24
N TYR A 34 -4.83 -6.16 0.21
CA TYR A 34 -4.42 -6.39 -1.17
C TYR A 34 -3.30 -5.47 -1.61
N PHE A 35 -3.29 -4.22 -1.16
CA PHE A 35 -2.17 -3.31 -1.45
C PHE A 35 -0.88 -3.83 -0.86
N GLU A 36 -0.91 -4.27 0.39
CA GLU A 36 0.26 -4.81 1.05
C GLU A 36 0.75 -6.09 0.37
N LYS A 37 -0.18 -6.93 -0.06
CA LYS A 37 0.14 -8.14 -0.80
C LYS A 37 0.79 -7.80 -2.14
N ALA A 38 0.25 -6.81 -2.86
CA ALA A 38 0.82 -6.38 -4.13
C ALA A 38 2.23 -5.85 -3.96
N ALA A 39 2.46 -5.07 -2.90
CA ALA A 39 3.80 -4.56 -2.61
C ALA A 39 4.79 -5.68 -2.33
N SER A 40 4.35 -6.69 -1.58
CA SER A 40 5.18 -7.86 -1.27
C SER A 40 5.50 -8.69 -2.52
N GLN A 41 4.50 -8.87 -3.38
CA GLN A 41 4.68 -9.64 -4.61
C GLN A 41 5.67 -8.98 -5.56
N ALA A 42 5.58 -7.66 -5.69
CA ALA A 42 6.44 -6.91 -6.59
C ALA A 42 7.87 -6.82 -6.05
N ASP A 43 8.00 -6.45 -4.80
CA ASP A 43 9.27 -6.30 -4.09
C ASP A 43 10.32 -5.57 -4.95
N ASN A 44 9.95 -4.44 -5.53
CA ASN A 44 10.87 -3.62 -6.31
C ASN A 44 10.58 -2.14 -6.06
N GLU A 45 11.53 -1.29 -6.48
CA GLU A 45 11.48 0.13 -6.17
C GLU A 45 10.52 0.93 -7.04
N VAL A 46 9.90 0.29 -8.02
CA VAL A 46 8.94 0.97 -8.91
C VAL A 46 7.51 0.72 -8.45
N ILE A 47 7.16 -0.52 -8.20
CA ILE A 47 5.78 -0.92 -7.93
C ILE A 47 5.45 -0.95 -6.43
N SER A 48 6.33 -1.55 -5.63
CA SER A 48 6.05 -1.72 -4.20
C SER A 48 5.77 -0.40 -3.48
N PRO A 49 6.56 0.69 -3.70
CA PRO A 49 6.27 1.95 -3.03
C PRO A 49 4.92 2.54 -3.41
N VAL A 50 4.46 2.33 -4.63
CA VAL A 50 3.16 2.83 -5.07
C VAL A 50 2.05 2.22 -4.23
N TYR A 51 2.08 0.90 -4.06
CA TYR A 51 1.04 0.22 -3.28
C TYR A 51 1.18 0.46 -1.79
N LEU A 52 2.40 0.59 -1.28
CA LEU A 52 2.61 0.95 0.12
C LEU A 52 2.06 2.35 0.41
N LYS A 53 2.24 3.29 -0.51
CA LYS A 53 1.67 4.62 -0.36
C LYS A 53 0.16 4.57 -0.37
N LYS A 54 -0.44 3.79 -1.27
CA LYS A 54 -1.88 3.60 -1.30
C LYS A 54 -2.39 3.01 0.01
N ALA A 55 -1.69 2.02 0.55
CA ALA A 55 -2.04 1.44 1.84
C ALA A 55 -1.98 2.48 2.95
N GLY A 56 -0.92 3.29 2.97
CA GLY A 56 -0.78 4.35 3.96
C GLY A 56 -1.93 5.36 3.90
N LEU A 57 -2.29 5.80 2.70
CA LEU A 57 -3.41 6.73 2.52
C LEU A 57 -4.73 6.11 3.00
N ALA A 58 -4.93 4.83 2.73
CA ALA A 58 -6.12 4.12 3.17
C ALA A 58 -6.17 3.99 4.70
N TYR A 59 -5.02 3.72 5.32
CA TYR A 59 -4.95 3.71 6.79
C TYR A 59 -5.31 5.06 7.38
N GLU A 60 -4.86 6.16 6.76
CA GLU A 60 -5.23 7.49 7.24
C GLU A 60 -6.74 7.71 7.16
N SER A 61 -7.38 7.21 6.10
CA SER A 61 -8.83 7.34 5.94
C SER A 61 -9.60 6.55 6.98
N LEU A 62 -8.97 5.52 7.57
CA LEU A 62 -9.57 4.73 8.65
C LEU A 62 -9.23 5.26 10.03
N ASN A 63 -8.60 6.44 10.12
CA ASN A 63 -8.12 6.99 11.38
C ASN A 63 -7.10 6.08 12.07
N GLN A 64 -6.22 5.48 11.28
CA GLN A 64 -5.14 4.62 11.78
C GLN A 64 -3.79 5.20 11.35
N PRO A 65 -3.43 6.39 11.85
CA PRO A 65 -2.21 7.08 11.40
C PRO A 65 -0.92 6.33 11.76
N LYS A 66 -0.93 5.55 12.83
CA LYS A 66 0.25 4.76 13.20
C LYS A 66 0.59 3.73 12.15
N ASP A 67 -0.43 3.07 11.61
CA ASP A 67 -0.23 2.08 10.56
C ASP A 67 0.18 2.76 9.25
N ALA A 68 -0.38 3.94 8.98
CA ALA A 68 0.02 4.74 7.83
C ALA A 68 1.50 5.10 7.90
N VAL A 69 1.97 5.53 9.08
CA VAL A 69 3.38 5.86 9.28
C VAL A 69 4.26 4.65 9.02
N LYS A 70 3.83 3.46 9.44
CA LYS A 70 4.59 2.24 9.18
C LYS A 70 4.75 2.00 7.67
N ALA A 71 3.66 2.15 6.91
CA ALA A 71 3.72 1.94 5.46
C ALA A 71 4.65 2.97 4.81
N TYR A 72 4.53 4.23 5.20
CA TYR A 72 5.38 5.30 4.65
C TYR A 72 6.85 5.10 5.04
N THR A 73 7.10 4.67 6.28
CA THR A 73 8.47 4.43 6.75
C THR A 73 9.11 3.29 5.96
N THR A 74 8.34 2.25 5.63
CA THR A 74 8.85 1.16 4.81
C THR A 74 9.31 1.69 3.45
N ILE A 75 8.56 2.61 2.84
CA ILE A 75 8.97 3.24 1.59
C ILE A 75 10.29 3.98 1.79
N LYS A 76 10.40 4.75 2.85
CA LYS A 76 11.58 5.55 3.13
C LYS A 76 12.83 4.70 3.34
N GLU A 77 12.69 3.58 4.04
CA GLU A 77 13.83 2.75 4.43
C GLU A 77 14.17 1.68 3.41
N LYS A 78 13.16 1.01 2.88
CA LYS A 78 13.38 -0.12 1.98
C LYS A 78 13.44 0.30 0.52
N TYR A 79 12.66 1.32 0.16
CA TYR A 79 12.56 1.77 -1.23
C TYR A 79 12.98 3.24 -1.36
N PHE A 80 14.10 3.57 -0.74
CA PHE A 80 14.56 4.96 -0.62
C PHE A 80 14.90 5.61 -1.96
N ASN A 81 15.16 4.82 -3.00
CA ASN A 81 15.45 5.35 -4.33
C ASN A 81 14.20 5.55 -5.19
N SER A 82 13.02 5.26 -4.64
CA SER A 82 11.79 5.39 -5.41
C SER A 82 11.34 6.84 -5.50
N LEU A 83 10.51 7.12 -6.50
CA LEU A 83 9.89 8.45 -6.64
C LEU A 83 8.99 8.75 -5.45
N GLU A 84 8.31 7.73 -4.92
CA GLU A 84 7.45 7.90 -3.76
C GLU A 84 8.23 8.29 -2.52
N ALA A 85 9.47 7.83 -2.39
CA ALA A 85 10.30 8.16 -1.23
C ALA A 85 10.75 9.62 -1.24
N ALA A 86 10.76 10.25 -2.41
CA ALA A 86 11.24 11.62 -2.54
C ALA A 86 10.48 12.60 -1.67
N ASP A 87 9.16 12.40 -1.49
CA ASP A 87 8.34 13.28 -0.67
C ASP A 87 7.62 12.54 0.46
N ILE A 88 8.09 11.33 0.79
CA ILE A 88 7.41 10.51 1.79
C ILE A 88 7.48 11.12 3.20
N ASP A 89 8.53 11.90 3.49
CA ASP A 89 8.64 12.56 4.79
C ASP A 89 7.47 13.48 5.06
N LYS A 90 6.94 14.12 4.02
CA LYS A 90 5.75 14.97 4.14
C LYS A 90 4.55 14.16 4.61
N TYR A 91 4.37 12.97 4.05
CA TYR A 91 3.28 12.08 4.44
C TYR A 91 3.47 11.55 5.85
N ILE A 92 4.71 11.20 6.22
CA ILE A 92 5.01 10.73 7.58
C ILE A 92 4.71 11.83 8.59
N ALA A 93 5.14 13.06 8.31
CA ALA A 93 4.89 14.18 9.20
C ALA A 93 3.40 14.43 9.38
N ARG A 94 2.64 14.39 8.28
CA ARG A 94 1.19 14.60 8.33
C ARG A 94 0.50 13.53 9.16
N ALA A 95 0.83 12.28 8.93
CA ALA A 95 0.21 11.17 9.66
C ALA A 95 0.63 11.18 11.12
N SER A 96 1.88 11.51 11.41
CA SER A 96 2.38 11.57 12.79
C SER A 96 1.74 12.68 13.61
N ALA A 97 1.26 13.75 12.94
CA ALA A 97 0.63 14.88 13.62
C ALA A 97 -0.79 14.55 14.08
N LYS A 98 -1.35 13.47 13.60
CA LYS A 98 -2.69 13.03 14.00
C LYS A 98 -2.59 12.14 15.24
#